data_7c39e48dbf759e256e6dc7227c8bb6b0
#
_entry.id   7c39e48dbf759e256e6dc7227c8bb6b0
#
_cell.length_a   1.000
_cell.length_b   1.000
_cell.length_c   1.000
_cell.angle_alpha   90.00
_cell.angle_beta   90.00
_cell.angle_gamma   90.00
#
_symmetry.space_group_name_H-M   'P 1'
#
loop_
_entity.id
_entity.type
_entity.pdbx_description
1 polymer ?
#
loop_
_entity_poly.entity_id
_entity_poly.type
_entity_poly.pdbx_seq_one_letter_code
_entity_poly.pdbx_strand_id
1 'polypeptide(L)'
;MDYLTELFNNLTASFGESLSGVIAAILILIIGWFIAGFVKRMTTKLIKKTGIDDKLKNSKLKLSSFIGKLLYFLVMIFVFMLALGKLGLTDVLDPVKNLLNGFTDYIPNIIGAGLVAYIGYMLATIVSELVELSGDTIQKFTPKLKLPENINVVSILKKVVFIFIFIPLLISAFHILDMKAISEPATTMLSSFFEAIPRILVATIIILVFVFVGRFVAQLLKELLQSLNVDGLVAKMNMTEYVGTKSVAKLISNIAYALIVVFGMLTAFEKLEFTQLTEIIDTVLAYAGKILFGIVIIGLGLVISNLFNKALNSKNNPFVVSIVKISIIAIFLAIGLRSMGIADEIVNLAFGITLGTVALTVVLSFGLGGREAAGKQMGKILEKFNKN
;
A
#
# COMPACT_ATOMS: atom_id res chain seq x y z
N MET A 1 61.64 53.55 42.34
CA MET A 1 61.77 52.23 43.05
C MET A 1 60.42 51.52 43.13
N ASP A 2 59.31 52.24 43.16
CA ASP A 2 57.99 51.64 43.36
C ASP A 2 57.46 50.82 42.14
N TYR A 3 57.80 51.23 40.94
CA TYR A 3 57.31 50.52 39.73
C TYR A 3 57.90 49.11 39.57
N LEU A 4 59.20 48.93 39.98
CA LEU A 4 59.83 47.61 39.95
C LEU A 4 59.30 46.68 41.05
N THR A 5 58.97 47.25 42.22
CA THR A 5 58.36 46.49 43.32
C THR A 5 56.93 46.08 43.01
N GLU A 6 56.19 46.98 42.35
CA GLU A 6 54.80 46.69 41.91
C GLU A 6 54.80 45.65 40.80
N LEU A 7 55.71 45.70 39.84
CA LEU A 7 55.89 44.73 38.78
C LEU A 7 56.33 43.37 39.34
N PHE A 8 57.24 43.37 40.34
CA PHE A 8 57.64 42.13 40.98
C PHE A 8 56.51 41.49 41.82
N ASN A 9 55.74 42.33 42.53
CA ASN A 9 54.59 41.85 43.29
C ASN A 9 53.49 41.35 42.40
N ASN A 10 53.23 42.01 41.28
CA ASN A 10 52.21 41.53 40.27
C ASN A 10 52.68 40.25 39.58
N LEU A 11 53.94 40.12 39.23
CA LEU A 11 54.50 38.90 38.68
C LEU A 11 54.49 37.76 39.70
N THR A 12 54.91 37.99 40.96
CA THR A 12 54.83 36.95 41.98
C THR A 12 53.43 36.55 42.37
N ALA A 13 52.48 37.47 42.40
CA ALA A 13 51.09 37.15 42.63
C ALA A 13 50.47 36.31 41.44
N SER A 14 50.73 36.75 40.22
CA SER A 14 50.29 36.03 39.05
C SER A 14 50.91 34.64 38.86
N PHE A 15 52.25 34.54 39.16
CA PHE A 15 52.94 33.24 39.15
C PHE A 15 52.50 32.37 40.31
N GLY A 16 52.30 32.95 41.52
CA GLY A 16 51.80 32.21 42.68
C GLY A 16 50.41 31.63 42.52
N GLU A 17 49.50 32.39 41.95
CA GLU A 17 48.14 31.89 41.61
C GLU A 17 48.16 30.81 40.50
N SER A 18 48.97 31.02 39.46
CA SER A 18 49.15 30.05 38.41
C SER A 18 49.75 28.73 38.86
N LEU A 19 50.84 28.82 39.77
CA LEU A 19 51.49 27.63 40.29
C LEU A 19 50.54 26.82 41.20
N SER A 20 49.81 27.52 42.06
CA SER A 20 48.80 26.88 42.95
C SER A 20 47.70 26.18 42.17
N GLY A 21 47.27 26.78 41.08
CA GLY A 21 46.31 26.20 40.17
C GLY A 21 46.78 24.90 39.47
N VAL A 22 48.06 24.89 39.04
CA VAL A 22 48.73 23.73 38.45
C VAL A 22 48.84 22.57 39.42
N ILE A 23 49.34 22.86 40.65
CA ILE A 23 49.47 21.84 41.71
C ILE A 23 48.09 21.27 42.08
N ALA A 24 47.08 22.12 42.23
CA ALA A 24 45.70 21.69 42.50
C ALA A 24 45.12 20.83 41.37
N ALA A 25 45.35 21.20 40.11
CA ALA A 25 44.93 20.42 38.98
C ALA A 25 45.55 19.01 38.94
N ILE A 26 46.85 18.91 39.20
CA ILE A 26 47.57 17.62 39.29
C ILE A 26 47.00 16.75 40.41
N LEU A 27 46.81 17.33 41.61
CA LEU A 27 46.18 16.60 42.73
C LEU A 27 44.79 16.11 42.41
N ILE A 28 43.94 16.93 41.76
CA ILE A 28 42.61 16.55 41.32
C ILE A 28 42.69 15.39 40.34
N LEU A 29 43.61 15.39 39.39
CA LEU A 29 43.79 14.30 38.40
C LEU A 29 44.20 12.98 39.09
N ILE A 30 45.14 13.04 40.06
CA ILE A 30 45.58 11.84 40.78
C ILE A 30 44.46 11.26 41.64
N ILE A 31 43.81 12.08 42.46
CA ILE A 31 42.72 11.66 43.33
C ILE A 31 41.55 11.16 42.48
N GLY A 32 41.20 11.90 41.42
CA GLY A 32 40.13 11.55 40.52
C GLY A 32 40.35 10.22 39.78
N TRP A 33 41.60 9.94 39.37
CA TRP A 33 41.94 8.66 38.78
C TRP A 33 41.70 7.48 39.73
N PHE A 34 42.04 7.64 41.02
CA PHE A 34 41.72 6.64 42.05
C PHE A 34 40.22 6.46 42.23
N ILE A 35 39.45 7.56 42.30
CA ILE A 35 38.00 7.55 42.44
C ILE A 35 37.36 6.87 41.22
N ALA A 36 37.77 7.24 40.02
CA ALA A 36 37.25 6.64 38.77
C ALA A 36 37.52 5.13 38.71
N GLY A 37 38.74 4.72 39.13
CA GLY A 37 39.11 3.31 39.22
C GLY A 37 38.26 2.54 40.24
N PHE A 38 37.94 3.15 41.37
CA PHE A 38 37.06 2.58 42.39
C PHE A 38 35.63 2.42 41.88
N VAL A 39 35.07 3.47 41.29
CA VAL A 39 33.70 3.44 40.67
C VAL A 39 33.61 2.34 39.61
N LYS A 40 34.59 2.24 38.71
CA LYS A 40 34.65 1.15 37.70
C LYS A 40 34.60 -0.23 38.36
N ARG A 41 35.43 -0.48 39.38
CA ARG A 41 35.50 -1.78 40.05
C ARG A 41 34.17 -2.12 40.74
N MET A 42 33.62 -1.12 41.46
CA MET A 42 32.35 -1.28 42.18
C MET A 42 31.20 -1.58 41.24
N THR A 43 31.04 -0.80 40.18
CA THR A 43 29.98 -0.96 39.17
C THR A 43 30.11 -2.32 38.46
N THR A 44 31.31 -2.67 38.00
CA THR A 44 31.53 -3.98 37.36
C THR A 44 31.14 -5.13 38.29
N LYS A 45 31.46 -5.00 39.59
CA LYS A 45 31.17 -6.02 40.61
C LYS A 45 29.67 -6.14 40.91
N LEU A 46 28.97 -5.00 40.96
CA LEU A 46 27.52 -4.96 41.17
C LEU A 46 26.79 -5.57 39.99
N ILE A 47 27.13 -5.19 38.76
CA ILE A 47 26.46 -5.71 37.54
C ILE A 47 26.74 -7.21 37.36
N LYS A 48 27.97 -7.70 37.65
CA LYS A 48 28.26 -9.13 37.64
C LYS A 48 27.39 -9.92 38.61
N LYS A 49 27.05 -9.36 39.78
CA LYS A 49 26.16 -10.02 40.75
C LYS A 49 24.72 -10.19 40.25
N THR A 50 24.26 -9.40 39.26
CA THR A 50 22.92 -9.54 38.67
C THR A 50 22.79 -10.73 37.71
N GLY A 51 23.92 -11.39 37.36
CA GLY A 51 23.92 -12.52 36.42
C GLY A 51 23.59 -12.16 34.97
N ILE A 52 23.61 -10.87 34.62
CA ILE A 52 23.26 -10.41 33.24
C ILE A 52 24.31 -10.90 32.24
N ASP A 53 25.59 -10.92 32.62
CA ASP A 53 26.68 -11.43 31.77
C ASP A 53 26.48 -12.95 31.45
N ASP A 54 25.87 -13.72 32.35
CA ASP A 54 25.60 -15.14 32.17
C ASP A 54 24.42 -15.39 31.23
N LYS A 55 23.44 -14.49 31.20
CA LYS A 55 22.32 -14.53 30.26
C LYS A 55 22.74 -14.15 28.84
N LEU A 56 23.84 -13.39 28.70
CA LEU A 56 24.40 -12.92 27.43
C LEU A 56 25.59 -13.75 26.95
N LYS A 57 25.69 -15.02 27.33
CA LYS A 57 26.82 -15.93 27.03
C LYS A 57 27.21 -16.02 25.54
N ASN A 58 26.28 -15.72 24.64
CA ASN A 58 26.53 -15.75 23.19
C ASN A 58 27.10 -14.43 22.63
N SER A 59 27.22 -13.37 23.43
CA SER A 59 27.81 -12.12 22.99
C SER A 59 29.25 -12.00 23.48
N LYS A 60 30.16 -11.60 22.57
CA LYS A 60 31.57 -11.29 22.93
C LYS A 60 31.71 -10.08 23.87
N LEU A 61 30.61 -9.36 24.13
CA LEU A 61 30.56 -8.16 24.96
C LEU A 61 30.10 -8.51 26.38
N LYS A 62 30.99 -8.36 27.36
CA LYS A 62 30.64 -8.41 28.78
C LYS A 62 30.02 -7.08 29.22
N LEU A 63 28.70 -7.03 29.37
CA LEU A 63 27.93 -5.82 29.69
C LEU A 63 28.42 -5.17 30.99
N SER A 64 28.78 -5.95 32.01
CA SER A 64 29.34 -5.47 33.27
C SER A 64 30.64 -4.71 33.06
N SER A 65 31.52 -5.19 32.17
CA SER A 65 32.80 -4.54 31.89
C SER A 65 32.60 -3.29 31.04
N PHE A 66 31.65 -3.31 30.11
CA PHE A 66 31.32 -2.16 29.26
C PHE A 66 30.79 -0.98 30.11
N ILE A 67 29.78 -1.21 30.94
CA ILE A 67 29.20 -0.17 31.80
C ILE A 67 30.21 0.31 32.81
N GLY A 68 31.05 -0.55 33.39
CA GLY A 68 32.12 -0.16 34.28
C GLY A 68 33.16 0.76 33.60
N LYS A 69 33.52 0.48 32.34
CA LYS A 69 34.42 1.34 31.55
C LYS A 69 33.76 2.67 31.19
N LEU A 70 32.50 2.65 30.87
CA LEU A 70 31.72 3.84 30.52
C LEU A 70 31.64 4.81 31.71
N LEU A 71 31.30 4.30 32.91
CA LEU A 71 31.29 5.11 34.12
C LEU A 71 32.69 5.63 34.51
N TYR A 72 33.72 4.80 34.33
CA TYR A 72 35.11 5.28 34.51
C TYR A 72 35.43 6.48 33.62
N PHE A 73 35.05 6.37 32.33
CA PHE A 73 35.28 7.44 31.36
C PHE A 73 34.51 8.72 31.74
N LEU A 74 33.26 8.61 32.17
CA LEU A 74 32.44 9.73 32.64
C LEU A 74 33.07 10.44 33.86
N VAL A 75 33.47 9.66 34.88
CA VAL A 75 34.11 10.20 36.05
C VAL A 75 35.44 10.88 35.69
N MET A 76 36.20 10.29 34.75
CA MET A 76 37.48 10.90 34.29
C MET A 76 37.22 12.20 33.52
N ILE A 77 36.16 12.32 32.70
CA ILE A 77 35.79 13.59 32.06
C ILE A 77 35.50 14.66 33.14
N PHE A 78 34.70 14.29 34.15
CA PHE A 78 34.38 15.20 35.27
C PHE A 78 35.61 15.65 36.02
N VAL A 79 36.53 14.73 36.35
CA VAL A 79 37.81 14.99 36.98
C VAL A 79 38.70 15.91 36.13
N PHE A 80 38.76 15.64 34.82
CA PHE A 80 39.51 16.45 33.88
C PHE A 80 38.94 17.88 33.77
N MET A 81 37.60 17.99 33.78
CA MET A 81 36.92 19.28 33.79
C MET A 81 37.26 20.11 35.07
N LEU A 82 37.25 19.47 36.25
CA LEU A 82 37.64 20.12 37.48
C LEU A 82 39.12 20.59 37.48
N ALA A 83 40.00 19.77 36.90
CA ALA A 83 41.43 20.10 36.77
C ALA A 83 41.64 21.29 35.82
N LEU A 84 41.00 21.30 34.64
CA LEU A 84 41.05 22.43 33.69
C LEU A 84 40.46 23.71 34.29
N GLY A 85 39.38 23.59 35.08
CA GLY A 85 38.82 24.75 35.81
C GLY A 85 39.79 25.39 36.78
N LYS A 86 40.65 24.58 37.45
CA LYS A 86 41.71 25.09 38.33
C LYS A 86 42.87 25.73 37.56
N LEU A 87 43.03 25.37 36.28
CA LEU A 87 44.01 26.01 35.38
C LEU A 87 43.48 27.31 34.75
N GLY A 88 42.26 27.75 35.06
CA GLY A 88 41.66 28.95 34.49
C GLY A 88 41.14 28.80 33.03
N LEU A 89 41.14 27.57 32.52
CA LEU A 89 40.71 27.29 31.13
C LEU A 89 39.18 27.09 31.04
N THR A 90 38.42 28.12 31.45
CA THR A 90 36.95 28.05 31.54
C THR A 90 36.28 27.95 30.20
N ASP A 91 36.80 28.59 29.17
CA ASP A 91 36.17 28.64 27.84
C ASP A 91 36.14 27.30 27.10
N VAL A 92 37.14 26.43 27.42
CA VAL A 92 37.19 25.05 26.88
C VAL A 92 36.24 24.11 27.60
N LEU A 93 35.78 24.50 28.81
CA LEU A 93 34.93 23.64 29.64
C LEU A 93 33.46 23.68 29.29
N ASP A 94 32.96 24.75 28.70
CA ASP A 94 31.52 24.92 28.46
C ASP A 94 30.94 23.89 27.47
N PRO A 95 31.57 23.54 26.34
CA PRO A 95 31.12 22.43 25.52
C PRO A 95 31.10 21.08 26.24
N VAL A 96 32.16 20.85 27.11
CA VAL A 96 32.27 19.60 27.86
C VAL A 96 31.21 19.51 28.97
N LYS A 97 30.95 20.64 29.67
CA LYS A 97 29.84 20.72 30.65
C LYS A 97 28.49 20.42 30.01
N ASN A 98 28.22 21.00 28.84
CA ASN A 98 26.98 20.78 28.14
C ASN A 98 26.80 19.30 27.72
N LEU A 99 27.86 18.65 27.24
CA LEU A 99 27.86 17.22 26.96
C LEU A 99 27.62 16.38 28.23
N LEU A 100 28.29 16.76 29.36
CA LEU A 100 28.14 16.03 30.60
C LEU A 100 26.77 16.21 31.23
N ASN A 101 26.22 17.42 31.21
CA ASN A 101 24.85 17.71 31.66
C ASN A 101 23.84 16.92 30.82
N GLY A 102 23.94 16.99 29.48
CA GLY A 102 23.09 16.19 28.59
C GLY A 102 23.13 14.70 28.93
N PHE A 103 24.35 14.18 29.20
CA PHE A 103 24.46 12.75 29.58
C PHE A 103 23.84 12.46 30.95
N THR A 104 24.01 13.36 31.93
CA THR A 104 23.47 13.20 33.29
C THR A 104 21.93 13.26 33.28
N ASP A 105 21.35 14.13 32.43
CA ASP A 105 19.92 14.29 32.27
C ASP A 105 19.26 13.06 31.63
N TYR A 106 20.02 12.25 30.86
CA TYR A 106 19.53 10.99 30.30
C TYR A 106 19.45 9.84 31.33
N ILE A 107 20.16 9.89 32.45
CA ILE A 107 20.16 8.80 33.45
C ILE A 107 18.75 8.51 34.01
N PRO A 108 17.97 9.51 34.47
CA PRO A 108 16.59 9.29 34.89
C PRO A 108 15.71 8.69 33.79
N ASN A 109 15.90 9.14 32.54
CA ASN A 109 15.15 8.64 31.39
C ASN A 109 15.48 7.16 31.10
N ILE A 110 16.77 6.77 31.21
CA ILE A 110 17.18 5.36 31.04
C ILE A 110 16.53 4.46 32.11
N ILE A 111 16.52 4.93 33.35
CA ILE A 111 15.90 4.18 34.46
C ILE A 111 14.39 4.10 34.25
N GLY A 112 13.73 5.20 33.93
CA GLY A 112 12.29 5.27 33.66
C GLY A 112 11.90 4.37 32.48
N ALA A 113 12.61 4.45 31.36
CA ALA A 113 12.38 3.59 30.19
C ALA A 113 12.60 2.10 30.50
N GLY A 114 13.66 1.79 31.27
CA GLY A 114 13.92 0.42 31.71
C GLY A 114 12.80 -0.15 32.60
N LEU A 115 12.27 0.66 33.51
CA LEU A 115 11.12 0.28 34.34
C LEU A 115 9.86 0.06 33.49
N VAL A 116 9.55 0.98 32.58
CA VAL A 116 8.37 0.84 31.71
C VAL A 116 8.51 -0.38 30.80
N ALA A 117 9.68 -0.62 30.21
CA ALA A 117 9.92 -1.80 29.39
C ALA A 117 9.77 -3.10 30.20
N TYR A 118 10.29 -3.13 31.44
CA TYR A 118 10.19 -4.29 32.32
C TYR A 118 8.72 -4.55 32.76
N ILE A 119 8.00 -3.52 33.18
CA ILE A 119 6.59 -3.61 33.53
C ILE A 119 5.79 -4.05 32.31
N GLY A 120 6.09 -3.49 31.14
CA GLY A 120 5.46 -3.85 29.87
C GLY A 120 5.67 -5.32 29.53
N TYR A 121 6.89 -5.83 29.68
CA TYR A 121 7.18 -7.24 29.48
C TYR A 121 6.40 -8.14 30.45
N MET A 122 6.34 -7.74 31.73
CA MET A 122 5.62 -8.50 32.74
C MET A 122 4.12 -8.54 32.47
N LEU A 123 3.51 -7.39 32.14
CA LEU A 123 2.09 -7.30 31.79
C LEU A 123 1.78 -8.13 30.52
N ALA A 124 2.60 -7.99 29.47
CA ALA A 124 2.43 -8.75 28.23
C ALA A 124 2.53 -10.26 28.48
N THR A 125 3.43 -10.70 29.38
CA THR A 125 3.59 -12.10 29.75
C THR A 125 2.35 -12.60 30.49
N ILE A 126 1.89 -11.90 31.52
CA ILE A 126 0.72 -12.28 32.32
C ILE A 126 -0.50 -12.40 31.42
N VAL A 127 -0.78 -11.40 30.59
CA VAL A 127 -1.99 -11.42 29.73
C VAL A 127 -1.87 -12.51 28.65
N SER A 128 -0.69 -12.73 28.11
CA SER A 128 -0.48 -13.82 27.15
C SER A 128 -0.63 -15.22 27.76
N GLU A 129 -0.30 -15.39 29.04
CA GLU A 129 -0.52 -16.64 29.78
C GLU A 129 -2.00 -16.90 30.06
N LEU A 130 -2.82 -15.87 30.25
CA LEU A 130 -4.28 -16.02 30.35
C LEU A 130 -4.88 -16.61 29.06
N VAL A 131 -4.30 -16.31 27.91
CA VAL A 131 -4.68 -16.94 26.63
C VAL A 131 -4.37 -18.43 26.63
N GLU A 132 -3.22 -18.83 27.17
CA GLU A 132 -2.83 -20.24 27.30
C GLU A 132 -3.75 -21.00 28.24
N LEU A 133 -4.16 -20.40 29.37
CA LEU A 133 -5.15 -20.97 30.27
C LEU A 133 -6.53 -21.20 29.61
N SER A 134 -6.86 -20.36 28.62
CA SER A 134 -8.07 -20.52 27.80
C SER A 134 -7.92 -21.51 26.63
N GLY A 135 -6.78 -22.19 26.56
CA GLY A 135 -6.39 -23.05 25.44
C GLY A 135 -7.39 -24.15 25.11
N ASP A 136 -7.96 -24.82 26.10
CA ASP A 136 -8.97 -25.88 25.90
C ASP A 136 -10.23 -25.37 25.19
N THR A 137 -10.64 -24.15 25.53
CA THR A 137 -11.79 -23.51 24.88
C THR A 137 -11.48 -23.11 23.45
N ILE A 138 -10.30 -22.58 23.20
CA ILE A 138 -9.83 -22.16 21.87
C ILE A 138 -9.65 -23.41 20.96
N GLN A 139 -9.09 -24.50 21.48
CA GLN A 139 -8.91 -25.73 20.72
C GLN A 139 -10.24 -26.37 20.28
N LYS A 140 -11.35 -26.18 20.99
CA LYS A 140 -12.68 -26.67 20.58
C LYS A 140 -13.18 -25.97 19.29
N PHE A 141 -12.70 -24.77 18.98
CA PHE A 141 -13.04 -24.06 17.75
C PHE A 141 -12.10 -24.36 16.57
N THR A 142 -10.90 -24.89 16.86
CA THR A 142 -9.88 -25.17 15.84
C THR A 142 -10.34 -26.13 14.72
N PRO A 143 -11.08 -27.23 14.99
CA PRO A 143 -11.57 -28.12 13.94
C PRO A 143 -12.55 -27.45 12.97
N LYS A 144 -13.31 -26.45 13.44
CA LYS A 144 -14.24 -25.67 12.59
C LYS A 144 -13.53 -24.79 11.57
N LEU A 145 -12.27 -24.41 11.84
CA LEU A 145 -11.46 -23.56 10.97
C LEU A 145 -10.72 -24.36 9.88
N LYS A 146 -10.82 -25.70 9.85
CA LYS A 146 -10.13 -26.57 8.87
C LYS A 146 -8.63 -26.27 8.71
N LEU A 147 -7.98 -25.89 9.81
CA LEU A 147 -6.53 -25.61 9.82
C LEU A 147 -5.72 -26.93 9.83
N PRO A 148 -4.52 -26.93 9.24
CA PRO A 148 -3.61 -28.08 9.32
C PRO A 148 -3.34 -28.49 10.77
N GLU A 149 -3.28 -29.78 11.06
CA GLU A 149 -3.14 -30.34 12.42
C GLU A 149 -1.83 -29.94 13.14
N ASN A 150 -0.83 -29.51 12.39
CA ASN A 150 0.47 -29.04 12.92
C ASN A 150 0.46 -27.61 13.43
N ILE A 151 -0.66 -26.86 13.32
CA ILE A 151 -0.77 -25.48 13.75
C ILE A 151 -1.34 -25.40 15.18
N ASN A 152 -0.51 -25.02 16.14
CA ASN A 152 -0.96 -24.70 17.49
C ASN A 152 -1.51 -23.27 17.58
N VAL A 153 -2.83 -23.14 17.40
CA VAL A 153 -3.53 -21.85 17.40
C VAL A 153 -3.35 -21.11 18.73
N VAL A 154 -3.35 -21.84 19.85
CA VAL A 154 -3.17 -21.26 21.19
C VAL A 154 -1.80 -20.61 21.32
N SER A 155 -0.74 -21.29 20.84
CA SER A 155 0.63 -20.76 20.88
C SER A 155 0.79 -19.51 20.00
N ILE A 156 0.14 -19.51 18.83
CA ILE A 156 0.14 -18.32 17.95
C ILE A 156 -0.59 -17.16 18.62
N LEU A 157 -1.78 -17.42 19.15
CA LEU A 157 -2.59 -16.37 19.80
C LEU A 157 -1.89 -15.80 21.03
N LYS A 158 -1.24 -16.65 21.86
CA LYS A 158 -0.39 -16.22 22.97
C LYS A 158 0.70 -15.25 22.51
N LYS A 159 1.44 -15.60 21.43
CA LYS A 159 2.49 -14.75 20.88
C LYS A 159 1.94 -13.43 20.33
N VAL A 160 0.81 -13.48 19.64
CA VAL A 160 0.15 -12.29 19.09
C VAL A 160 -0.26 -11.35 20.22
N VAL A 161 -0.92 -11.86 21.26
CA VAL A 161 -1.35 -11.05 22.41
C VAL A 161 -0.15 -10.47 23.16
N PHE A 162 0.92 -11.25 23.35
CA PHE A 162 2.17 -10.76 23.94
C PHE A 162 2.72 -9.57 23.16
N ILE A 163 2.89 -9.72 21.83
CA ILE A 163 3.43 -8.68 20.96
C ILE A 163 2.53 -7.44 20.99
N PHE A 164 1.23 -7.64 20.95
CA PHE A 164 0.23 -6.57 20.91
C PHE A 164 0.24 -5.68 22.16
N ILE A 165 0.58 -6.26 23.32
CA ILE A 165 0.70 -5.53 24.59
C ILE A 165 2.12 -4.99 24.78
N PHE A 166 3.13 -5.77 24.41
CA PHE A 166 4.52 -5.40 24.65
C PHE A 166 5.01 -4.26 23.75
N ILE A 167 4.65 -4.27 22.44
CA ILE A 167 5.13 -3.25 21.49
C ILE A 167 4.73 -1.83 21.90
N PRO A 168 3.46 -1.50 22.27
CA PRO A 168 3.09 -0.17 22.71
C PRO A 168 3.90 0.31 23.93
N LEU A 169 4.12 -0.58 24.89
CA LEU A 169 4.89 -0.27 26.10
C LEU A 169 6.37 -0.10 25.81
N LEU A 170 6.92 -0.86 24.88
CA LEU A 170 8.29 -0.70 24.39
C LEU A 170 8.46 0.64 23.64
N ILE A 171 7.50 1.04 22.80
CA ILE A 171 7.50 2.34 22.13
C ILE A 171 7.46 3.47 23.19
N SER A 172 6.64 3.32 24.23
CA SER A 172 6.58 4.25 25.34
C SER A 172 7.94 4.36 26.07
N ALA A 173 8.64 3.25 26.23
CA ALA A 173 9.99 3.25 26.80
C ALA A 173 10.99 4.02 25.90
N PHE A 174 10.94 3.86 24.58
CA PHE A 174 11.74 4.65 23.64
C PHE A 174 11.37 6.14 23.66
N HIS A 175 10.12 6.46 23.90
CA HIS A 175 9.67 7.85 24.03
C HIS A 175 10.25 8.50 25.30
N ILE A 176 10.28 7.78 26.43
CA ILE A 176 10.93 8.23 27.67
C ILE A 176 12.43 8.44 27.47
N LEU A 177 13.08 7.64 26.62
CA LEU A 177 14.47 7.82 26.22
C LEU A 177 14.70 9.03 25.29
N ASP A 178 13.65 9.77 24.94
CA ASP A 178 13.67 10.86 23.95
C ASP A 178 14.21 10.42 22.57
N MET A 179 14.03 9.12 22.23
CA MET A 179 14.43 8.56 20.95
C MET A 179 13.32 8.79 19.89
N LYS A 180 13.00 10.06 19.63
CA LYS A 180 11.91 10.47 18.73
C LYS A 180 12.04 9.88 17.33
N ALA A 181 13.27 9.78 16.81
CA ALA A 181 13.55 9.18 15.51
C ALA A 181 13.07 7.72 15.39
N ILE A 182 12.87 7.01 16.49
CA ILE A 182 12.39 5.64 16.55
C ILE A 182 10.92 5.60 17.02
N SER A 183 10.62 6.34 18.10
CA SER A 183 9.30 6.27 18.74
C SER A 183 8.19 6.89 17.89
N GLU A 184 8.42 7.98 17.17
CA GLU A 184 7.42 8.62 16.32
C GLU A 184 6.98 7.73 15.14
N PRO A 185 7.89 7.20 14.30
CA PRO A 185 7.50 6.28 13.24
C PRO A 185 6.83 5.00 13.78
N ALA A 186 7.35 4.46 14.90
CA ALA A 186 6.78 3.27 15.53
C ALA A 186 5.36 3.52 16.05
N THR A 187 5.09 4.70 16.64
CA THR A 187 3.75 5.10 17.07
C THR A 187 2.79 5.21 15.88
N THR A 188 3.23 5.84 14.79
CA THR A 188 2.43 5.96 13.57
C THR A 188 2.09 4.59 12.97
N MET A 189 3.08 3.69 12.89
CA MET A 189 2.85 2.32 12.43
C MET A 189 1.86 1.58 13.33
N LEU A 190 1.98 1.74 14.65
CA LEU A 190 1.10 1.12 15.63
C LEU A 190 -0.34 1.66 15.49
N SER A 191 -0.52 2.98 15.37
CA SER A 191 -1.83 3.61 15.13
C SER A 191 -2.48 3.06 13.86
N SER A 192 -1.72 3.03 12.76
CA SER A 192 -2.21 2.48 11.48
C SER A 192 -2.63 1.01 11.61
N PHE A 193 -1.88 0.23 12.41
CA PHE A 193 -2.22 -1.17 12.66
C PHE A 193 -3.55 -1.30 13.45
N PHE A 194 -3.75 -0.49 14.49
CA PHE A 194 -5.01 -0.48 15.25
C PHE A 194 -6.20 -0.01 14.41
N GLU A 195 -5.99 0.98 13.55
CA GLU A 195 -7.02 1.48 12.64
C GLU A 195 -7.37 0.47 11.53
N ALA A 196 -6.41 -0.38 11.14
CA ALA A 196 -6.66 -1.42 10.14
C ALA A 196 -7.70 -2.46 10.62
N ILE A 197 -7.78 -2.75 11.92
CA ILE A 197 -8.72 -3.77 12.45
C ILE A 197 -10.19 -3.42 12.16
N PRO A 198 -10.71 -2.23 12.54
CA PRO A 198 -12.06 -1.84 12.17
C PRO A 198 -12.27 -1.78 10.65
N ARG A 199 -11.26 -1.31 9.89
CA ARG A 199 -11.33 -1.22 8.42
C ARG A 199 -11.47 -2.60 7.78
N ILE A 200 -10.73 -3.61 8.26
CA ILE A 200 -10.84 -5.01 7.80
C ILE A 200 -12.24 -5.57 8.07
N LEU A 201 -12.81 -5.30 9.24
CA LEU A 201 -14.17 -5.73 9.57
C LEU A 201 -15.19 -5.11 8.62
N VAL A 202 -15.10 -3.79 8.39
CA VAL A 202 -16.00 -3.08 7.47
C VAL A 202 -15.83 -3.61 6.04
N ALA A 203 -14.60 -3.76 5.55
CA ALA A 203 -14.32 -4.30 4.22
C ALA A 203 -14.87 -5.73 4.06
N THR A 204 -14.75 -6.57 5.08
CA THR A 204 -15.29 -7.92 5.08
C THR A 204 -16.83 -7.90 4.97
N ILE A 205 -17.49 -7.03 5.74
CA ILE A 205 -18.95 -6.87 5.68
C ILE A 205 -19.37 -6.40 4.28
N ILE A 206 -18.66 -5.43 3.70
CA ILE A 206 -18.92 -4.94 2.34
C ILE A 206 -18.86 -6.08 1.34
N ILE A 207 -17.80 -6.89 1.33
CA ILE A 207 -17.66 -8.02 0.42
C ILE A 207 -18.82 -9.01 0.61
N LEU A 208 -19.18 -9.36 1.85
CA LEU A 208 -20.28 -10.26 2.14
C LEU A 208 -21.60 -9.72 1.63
N VAL A 209 -21.88 -8.44 1.81
CA VAL A 209 -23.09 -7.78 1.32
C VAL A 209 -23.13 -7.82 -0.21
N PHE A 210 -22.05 -7.46 -0.90
CA PHE A 210 -21.99 -7.47 -2.36
C PHE A 210 -22.11 -8.88 -2.94
N VAL A 211 -21.53 -9.90 -2.29
CA VAL A 211 -21.67 -11.30 -2.69
C VAL A 211 -23.13 -11.76 -2.53
N PHE A 212 -23.78 -11.41 -1.42
CA PHE A 212 -25.15 -11.83 -1.16
C PHE A 212 -26.16 -11.09 -2.04
N VAL A 213 -26.09 -9.76 -2.06
CA VAL A 213 -26.94 -8.92 -2.92
C VAL A 213 -26.68 -9.19 -4.40
N GLY A 214 -25.42 -9.38 -4.77
CA GLY A 214 -25.03 -9.70 -6.14
C GLY A 214 -25.64 -11.02 -6.63
N ARG A 215 -25.67 -12.06 -5.80
CA ARG A 215 -26.37 -13.32 -6.13
C ARG A 215 -27.86 -13.09 -6.34
N PHE A 216 -28.49 -12.34 -5.47
CA PHE A 216 -29.91 -12.04 -5.57
C PHE A 216 -30.23 -11.27 -6.84
N VAL A 217 -29.48 -10.19 -7.14
CA VAL A 217 -29.66 -9.39 -8.35
C VAL A 217 -29.41 -10.21 -9.62
N ALA A 218 -28.33 -11.02 -9.63
CA ALA A 218 -28.03 -11.88 -10.77
C ALA A 218 -29.12 -12.94 -11.02
N GLN A 219 -29.71 -13.49 -9.95
CA GLN A 219 -30.80 -14.43 -10.06
C GLN A 219 -32.06 -13.77 -10.62
N LEU A 220 -32.42 -12.58 -10.11
CA LEU A 220 -33.54 -11.81 -10.65
C LEU A 220 -33.32 -11.48 -12.14
N LEU A 221 -32.13 -11.05 -12.51
CA LEU A 221 -31.79 -10.77 -13.90
C LEU A 221 -31.92 -12.01 -14.78
N LYS A 222 -31.46 -13.17 -14.31
CA LYS A 222 -31.63 -14.44 -15.02
C LYS A 222 -33.08 -14.78 -15.23
N GLU A 223 -33.93 -14.68 -14.22
CA GLU A 223 -35.36 -14.96 -14.28
C GLU A 223 -36.07 -14.00 -15.23
N LEU A 224 -35.75 -12.71 -15.20
CA LEU A 224 -36.24 -11.71 -16.13
C LEU A 224 -35.86 -12.05 -17.60
N LEU A 225 -34.58 -12.36 -17.85
CA LEU A 225 -34.09 -12.70 -19.18
C LEU A 225 -34.73 -14.01 -19.70
N GLN A 226 -34.98 -14.98 -18.82
CA GLN A 226 -35.70 -16.21 -19.17
C GLN A 226 -37.17 -15.96 -19.43
N SER A 227 -37.85 -15.11 -18.65
CA SER A 227 -39.25 -14.76 -18.91
C SER A 227 -39.45 -13.99 -20.22
N LEU A 228 -38.47 -13.17 -20.60
CA LEU A 228 -38.41 -12.50 -21.92
C LEU A 228 -38.04 -13.47 -23.06
N ASN A 229 -37.81 -14.74 -22.76
CA ASN A 229 -37.41 -15.77 -23.70
C ASN A 229 -36.21 -15.39 -24.58
N VAL A 230 -35.19 -14.74 -23.95
CA VAL A 230 -33.99 -14.27 -24.66
C VAL A 230 -33.26 -15.43 -25.34
N ASP A 231 -33.18 -16.60 -24.70
CA ASP A 231 -32.59 -17.81 -25.28
C ASP A 231 -33.33 -18.25 -26.55
N GLY A 232 -34.67 -18.20 -26.56
CA GLY A 232 -35.47 -18.49 -27.71
C GLY A 232 -35.35 -17.45 -28.85
N LEU A 233 -35.17 -16.17 -28.49
CA LEU A 233 -34.89 -15.13 -29.50
C LEU A 233 -33.54 -15.37 -30.17
N VAL A 234 -32.49 -15.68 -29.39
CA VAL A 234 -31.16 -16.00 -29.91
C VAL A 234 -31.18 -17.23 -30.82
N ALA A 235 -31.93 -18.26 -30.45
CA ALA A 235 -32.11 -19.45 -31.26
C ALA A 235 -32.85 -19.15 -32.58
N LYS A 236 -33.93 -18.37 -32.52
CA LYS A 236 -34.68 -17.94 -33.75
C LYS A 236 -33.85 -17.09 -34.71
N MET A 237 -32.81 -16.45 -34.21
CA MET A 237 -31.90 -15.60 -34.99
C MET A 237 -30.69 -16.37 -35.55
N ASN A 238 -30.62 -17.69 -35.39
CA ASN A 238 -29.50 -18.55 -35.78
C ASN A 238 -28.13 -18.09 -35.13
N MET A 239 -28.21 -17.47 -33.97
CA MET A 239 -27.01 -17.00 -33.23
C MET A 239 -26.44 -18.06 -32.28
N THR A 240 -27.08 -19.20 -32.13
CA THR A 240 -26.63 -20.34 -31.34
C THR A 240 -25.26 -20.85 -31.76
N GLU A 241 -24.88 -20.68 -33.02
CA GLU A 241 -23.57 -21.04 -33.56
C GLU A 241 -22.45 -20.19 -32.95
N TYR A 242 -22.74 -18.93 -32.58
CA TYR A 242 -21.77 -17.99 -31.99
C TYR A 242 -21.73 -18.04 -30.47
N VAL A 243 -22.85 -18.35 -29.83
CA VAL A 243 -22.98 -18.33 -28.35
C VAL A 243 -22.81 -19.74 -27.74
N GLY A 244 -22.84 -20.78 -28.58
CA GLY A 244 -22.80 -22.17 -28.16
C GLY A 244 -24.13 -22.64 -27.54
N THR A 245 -24.11 -23.82 -26.92
CA THR A 245 -25.31 -24.46 -26.31
C THR A 245 -25.69 -23.90 -24.93
N LYS A 246 -24.95 -22.91 -24.42
CA LYS A 246 -25.17 -22.33 -23.07
C LYS A 246 -26.28 -21.28 -23.14
N SER A 247 -27.15 -21.25 -22.11
CA SER A 247 -28.18 -20.22 -21.95
C SER A 247 -27.56 -18.83 -21.89
N VAL A 248 -27.94 -17.94 -22.78
CA VAL A 248 -27.51 -16.54 -22.85
C VAL A 248 -27.96 -15.79 -21.59
N ALA A 249 -29.16 -16.07 -21.10
CA ALA A 249 -29.67 -15.52 -19.86
C ALA A 249 -28.76 -15.86 -18.67
N LYS A 250 -28.25 -17.10 -18.59
CA LYS A 250 -27.28 -17.51 -17.54
C LYS A 250 -25.93 -16.83 -17.71
N LEU A 251 -25.46 -16.67 -18.94
CA LEU A 251 -24.19 -16.02 -19.22
C LEU A 251 -24.22 -14.54 -18.80
N ILE A 252 -25.25 -13.81 -19.21
CA ILE A 252 -25.42 -12.39 -18.82
C ILE A 252 -25.54 -12.24 -17.30
N SER A 253 -26.31 -13.08 -16.64
CA SER A 253 -26.47 -13.02 -15.18
C SER A 253 -25.19 -13.33 -14.43
N ASN A 254 -24.37 -14.28 -14.92
CA ASN A 254 -23.07 -14.57 -14.33
C ASN A 254 -22.06 -13.42 -14.49
N ILE A 255 -22.08 -12.77 -15.66
CA ILE A 255 -21.26 -11.56 -15.90
C ILE A 255 -21.70 -10.43 -14.96
N ALA A 256 -23.00 -10.19 -14.84
CA ALA A 256 -23.54 -9.19 -13.92
C ALA A 256 -23.13 -9.49 -12.47
N TYR A 257 -23.21 -10.76 -12.02
CA TYR A 257 -22.75 -11.18 -10.71
C TYR A 257 -21.25 -10.89 -10.51
N ALA A 258 -20.42 -11.27 -11.48
CA ALA A 258 -18.98 -11.05 -11.42
C ALA A 258 -18.66 -9.55 -11.31
N LEU A 259 -19.33 -8.69 -12.07
CA LEU A 259 -19.17 -7.24 -12.01
C LEU A 259 -19.58 -6.67 -10.64
N ILE A 260 -20.72 -7.12 -10.09
CA ILE A 260 -21.18 -6.68 -8.77
C ILE A 260 -20.16 -7.07 -7.69
N VAL A 261 -19.60 -8.29 -7.73
CA VAL A 261 -18.59 -8.74 -6.78
C VAL A 261 -17.29 -7.95 -6.95
N VAL A 262 -16.83 -7.70 -8.18
CA VAL A 262 -15.63 -6.88 -8.44
C VAL A 262 -15.82 -5.45 -7.93
N PHE A 263 -17.01 -4.87 -8.12
CA PHE A 263 -17.34 -3.56 -7.57
C PHE A 263 -17.36 -3.57 -6.02
N GLY A 264 -17.85 -4.64 -5.41
CA GLY A 264 -17.77 -4.86 -3.98
C GLY A 264 -16.32 -4.97 -3.48
N MET A 265 -15.44 -5.64 -4.24
CA MET A 265 -14.01 -5.70 -3.93
C MET A 265 -13.36 -4.31 -4.03
N LEU A 266 -13.68 -3.54 -5.07
CA LEU A 266 -13.21 -2.15 -5.22
C LEU A 266 -13.54 -1.33 -3.97
N THR A 267 -14.82 -1.32 -3.58
CA THR A 267 -15.30 -0.59 -2.39
C THR A 267 -14.64 -1.07 -1.10
N ALA A 268 -14.38 -2.37 -0.97
CA ALA A 268 -13.72 -2.94 0.19
C ALA A 268 -12.23 -2.52 0.25
N PHE A 269 -11.51 -2.55 -0.87
CA PHE A 269 -10.11 -2.09 -0.93
C PHE A 269 -9.97 -0.57 -0.72
N GLU A 270 -10.95 0.21 -1.16
CA GLU A 270 -11.04 1.64 -0.85
C GLU A 270 -11.14 1.88 0.67
N LYS A 271 -11.98 1.10 1.37
CA LYS A 271 -12.09 1.17 2.85
C LYS A 271 -10.86 0.67 3.58
N LEU A 272 -10.07 -0.21 2.98
CA LEU A 272 -8.77 -0.64 3.48
C LEU A 272 -7.65 0.35 3.17
N GLU A 273 -7.93 1.44 2.43
CA GLU A 273 -6.94 2.44 1.97
C GLU A 273 -5.84 1.83 1.06
N PHE A 274 -6.16 0.75 0.35
CA PHE A 274 -5.26 0.16 -0.64
C PHE A 274 -5.38 0.90 -1.98
N THR A 275 -4.94 2.17 -1.99
CA THR A 275 -5.09 3.09 -3.13
C THR A 275 -4.60 2.50 -4.45
N GLN A 276 -3.44 1.87 -4.46
CA GLN A 276 -2.86 1.26 -5.67
C GLN A 276 -3.72 0.10 -6.21
N LEU A 277 -4.25 -0.76 -5.33
CA LEU A 277 -5.14 -1.84 -5.73
C LEU A 277 -6.50 -1.31 -6.21
N THR A 278 -7.01 -0.28 -5.56
CA THR A 278 -8.25 0.40 -5.95
C THR A 278 -8.14 0.96 -7.36
N GLU A 279 -7.06 1.68 -7.68
CA GLU A 279 -6.82 2.23 -9.03
C GLU A 279 -6.71 1.14 -10.11
N ILE A 280 -6.02 0.03 -9.80
CA ILE A 280 -5.92 -1.11 -10.73
C ILE A 280 -7.29 -1.71 -11.01
N ILE A 281 -8.09 -1.98 -9.95
CA ILE A 281 -9.40 -2.61 -10.09
C ILE A 281 -10.38 -1.66 -10.79
N ASP A 282 -10.36 -0.37 -10.49
CA ASP A 282 -11.17 0.64 -11.18
C ASP A 282 -10.85 0.68 -12.67
N THR A 283 -9.58 0.66 -13.02
CA THR A 283 -9.11 0.58 -14.40
C THR A 283 -9.61 -0.68 -15.09
N VAL A 284 -9.49 -1.84 -14.45
CA VAL A 284 -9.98 -3.13 -14.99
C VAL A 284 -11.51 -3.09 -15.17
N LEU A 285 -12.23 -2.54 -14.20
CA LEU A 285 -13.68 -2.42 -14.25
C LEU A 285 -14.14 -1.49 -15.37
N ALA A 286 -13.45 -0.35 -15.57
CA ALA A 286 -13.71 0.56 -16.67
C ALA A 286 -13.50 -0.10 -18.03
N TYR A 287 -12.40 -0.85 -18.21
CA TYR A 287 -12.18 -1.62 -19.44
C TYR A 287 -13.19 -2.74 -19.64
N ALA A 288 -13.53 -3.48 -18.58
CA ALA A 288 -14.56 -4.51 -18.63
C ALA A 288 -15.92 -3.93 -19.06
N GLY A 289 -16.29 -2.78 -18.54
CA GLY A 289 -17.51 -2.05 -18.95
C GLY A 289 -17.49 -1.67 -20.44
N LYS A 290 -16.39 -1.11 -20.93
CA LYS A 290 -16.21 -0.76 -22.35
C LYS A 290 -16.31 -1.99 -23.24
N ILE A 291 -15.66 -3.08 -22.86
CA ILE A 291 -15.70 -4.35 -23.63
C ILE A 291 -17.12 -4.91 -23.68
N LEU A 292 -17.82 -4.96 -22.54
CA LEU A 292 -19.21 -5.41 -22.51
C LEU A 292 -20.12 -4.54 -23.35
N PHE A 293 -19.98 -3.22 -23.29
CA PHE A 293 -20.75 -2.31 -24.10
C PHE A 293 -20.51 -2.52 -25.60
N GLY A 294 -19.25 -2.71 -26.01
CA GLY A 294 -18.91 -3.02 -27.39
C GLY A 294 -19.46 -4.38 -27.85
N ILE A 295 -19.46 -5.41 -27.00
CA ILE A 295 -20.09 -6.72 -27.30
C ILE A 295 -21.60 -6.54 -27.54
N VAL A 296 -22.28 -5.75 -26.71
CA VAL A 296 -23.71 -5.45 -26.89
C VAL A 296 -23.98 -4.77 -28.24
N ILE A 297 -23.14 -3.81 -28.63
CA ILE A 297 -23.24 -3.11 -29.92
C ILE A 297 -23.09 -4.13 -31.08
N ILE A 298 -22.08 -4.99 -31.04
CA ILE A 298 -21.86 -6.02 -32.05
C ILE A 298 -23.07 -6.99 -32.10
N GLY A 299 -23.57 -7.39 -30.93
CA GLY A 299 -24.77 -8.23 -30.84
C GLY A 299 -26.00 -7.59 -31.48
N LEU A 300 -26.22 -6.29 -31.20
CA LEU A 300 -27.29 -5.53 -31.85
C LEU A 300 -27.12 -5.48 -33.38
N GLY A 301 -25.89 -5.32 -33.85
CA GLY A 301 -25.58 -5.37 -35.29
C GLY A 301 -25.98 -6.70 -35.93
N LEU A 302 -25.69 -7.81 -35.27
CA LEU A 302 -26.08 -9.13 -35.72
C LEU A 302 -27.61 -9.28 -35.74
N VAL A 303 -28.30 -8.80 -34.72
CA VAL A 303 -29.79 -8.81 -34.65
C VAL A 303 -30.37 -8.01 -35.79
N ILE A 304 -29.92 -6.78 -35.99
CA ILE A 304 -30.40 -5.87 -37.05
C ILE A 304 -30.13 -6.48 -38.43
N SER A 305 -28.92 -7.00 -38.63
CA SER A 305 -28.55 -7.67 -39.89
C SER A 305 -29.48 -8.86 -40.23
N ASN A 306 -29.83 -9.67 -39.24
CA ASN A 306 -30.74 -10.80 -39.42
C ASN A 306 -32.18 -10.35 -39.68
N LEU A 307 -32.66 -9.27 -39.07
CA LEU A 307 -33.97 -8.70 -39.35
C LEU A 307 -34.04 -8.17 -40.79
N PHE A 308 -33.04 -7.44 -41.26
CA PHE A 308 -32.97 -6.97 -42.64
C PHE A 308 -32.88 -8.13 -43.64
N ASN A 309 -32.10 -9.17 -43.31
CA ASN A 309 -32.02 -10.36 -44.16
C ASN A 309 -33.42 -11.03 -44.37
N LYS A 310 -34.21 -11.17 -43.29
CA LYS A 310 -35.57 -11.71 -43.38
C LYS A 310 -36.52 -10.82 -44.19
N ALA A 311 -36.39 -9.50 -44.01
CA ALA A 311 -37.25 -8.54 -44.73
C ALA A 311 -36.94 -8.46 -46.23
N LEU A 312 -35.69 -8.57 -46.63
CA LEU A 312 -35.22 -8.47 -48.02
C LEU A 312 -35.30 -9.80 -48.80
N ASN A 313 -35.15 -10.95 -48.12
CA ASN A 313 -35.09 -12.28 -48.76
C ASN A 313 -36.40 -12.67 -49.45
N SER A 314 -37.50 -11.96 -49.15
CA SER A 314 -38.82 -12.21 -49.75
C SER A 314 -39.00 -11.61 -51.15
N LYS A 315 -38.13 -10.70 -51.61
CA LYS A 315 -38.35 -9.92 -52.86
C LYS A 315 -37.11 -9.58 -53.68
N ASN A 316 -35.86 -9.86 -53.25
CA ASN A 316 -34.64 -9.32 -53.88
C ASN A 316 -33.59 -10.37 -54.24
N ASN A 317 -32.68 -9.99 -55.16
CA ASN A 317 -31.51 -10.74 -55.57
C ASN A 317 -30.60 -11.11 -54.36
N PRO A 318 -30.22 -12.39 -54.19
CA PRO A 318 -29.39 -12.86 -53.10
C PRO A 318 -28.07 -12.06 -52.92
N PHE A 319 -27.53 -11.52 -53.99
CA PHE A 319 -26.34 -10.70 -53.99
C PHE A 319 -26.51 -9.38 -53.21
N VAL A 320 -27.62 -8.67 -53.45
CA VAL A 320 -27.94 -7.41 -52.75
C VAL A 320 -28.17 -7.66 -51.26
N VAL A 321 -28.86 -8.76 -50.92
CA VAL A 321 -29.08 -9.14 -49.51
C VAL A 321 -27.78 -9.41 -48.78
N SER A 322 -26.81 -10.08 -49.42
CA SER A 322 -25.51 -10.37 -48.85
C SER A 322 -24.68 -9.08 -48.62
N ILE A 323 -24.68 -8.15 -49.58
CA ILE A 323 -23.97 -6.86 -49.42
C ILE A 323 -24.54 -6.08 -48.24
N VAL A 324 -25.86 -5.94 -48.15
CA VAL A 324 -26.49 -5.21 -47.04
C VAL A 324 -26.19 -5.88 -45.70
N LYS A 325 -26.23 -7.19 -45.61
CA LYS A 325 -25.89 -7.96 -44.43
C LYS A 325 -24.45 -7.70 -43.98
N ILE A 326 -23.50 -7.82 -44.89
CA ILE A 326 -22.06 -7.60 -44.60
C ILE A 326 -21.83 -6.16 -44.18
N SER A 327 -22.45 -5.19 -44.86
CA SER A 327 -22.31 -3.77 -44.55
C SER A 327 -22.81 -3.44 -43.12
N ILE A 328 -23.99 -3.96 -42.74
CA ILE A 328 -24.52 -3.76 -41.37
C ILE A 328 -23.57 -4.36 -40.34
N ILE A 329 -23.13 -5.61 -40.54
CA ILE A 329 -22.20 -6.28 -39.62
C ILE A 329 -20.90 -5.51 -39.52
N ALA A 330 -20.31 -5.04 -40.64
CA ALA A 330 -19.08 -4.29 -40.66
C ALA A 330 -19.21 -2.96 -39.88
N ILE A 331 -20.28 -2.21 -40.08
CA ILE A 331 -20.51 -0.94 -39.35
C ILE A 331 -20.62 -1.18 -37.84
N PHE A 332 -21.47 -2.14 -37.43
CA PHE A 332 -21.66 -2.43 -36.01
C PHE A 332 -20.41 -3.04 -35.36
N LEU A 333 -19.62 -3.82 -36.11
CA LEU A 333 -18.33 -4.32 -35.69
C LEU A 333 -17.34 -3.15 -35.43
N ALA A 334 -17.25 -2.19 -36.36
CA ALA A 334 -16.43 -1.01 -36.22
C ALA A 334 -16.81 -0.19 -34.98
N ILE A 335 -18.10 0.11 -34.81
CA ILE A 335 -18.60 0.87 -33.66
C ILE A 335 -18.35 0.10 -32.35
N GLY A 336 -18.61 -1.20 -32.34
CA GLY A 336 -18.40 -2.05 -31.15
C GLY A 336 -16.93 -2.13 -30.74
N LEU A 337 -16.02 -2.38 -31.68
CA LEU A 337 -14.58 -2.41 -31.40
C LEU A 337 -14.06 -1.06 -30.91
N ARG A 338 -14.51 0.04 -31.52
CA ARG A 338 -14.20 1.39 -31.04
C ARG A 338 -14.70 1.63 -29.61
N SER A 339 -15.92 1.20 -29.32
CA SER A 339 -16.50 1.35 -27.97
C SER A 339 -15.76 0.55 -26.89
N MET A 340 -15.06 -0.53 -27.27
CA MET A 340 -14.19 -1.30 -26.37
C MET A 340 -12.90 -0.56 -25.99
N GLY A 341 -12.53 0.49 -26.73
CA GLY A 341 -11.25 1.19 -26.53
C GLY A 341 -10.03 0.33 -26.90
N ILE A 342 -10.24 -0.72 -27.70
CA ILE A 342 -9.17 -1.61 -28.14
C ILE A 342 -8.57 -1.03 -29.42
N ALA A 343 -7.37 -0.47 -29.32
CA ALA A 343 -6.60 0.03 -30.46
C ALA A 343 -7.41 0.97 -31.39
N ASP A 344 -8.03 2.00 -30.83
CA ASP A 344 -8.88 2.96 -31.56
C ASP A 344 -8.22 3.47 -32.87
N GLU A 345 -6.92 3.70 -32.86
CA GLU A 345 -6.16 4.14 -34.02
C GLU A 345 -6.11 3.07 -35.12
N ILE A 346 -5.89 1.81 -34.75
CA ILE A 346 -5.81 0.69 -35.69
C ILE A 346 -7.19 0.42 -36.31
N VAL A 347 -8.24 0.45 -35.48
CA VAL A 347 -9.62 0.27 -35.94
C VAL A 347 -10.04 1.40 -36.89
N ASN A 348 -9.77 2.65 -36.53
CA ASN A 348 -10.06 3.81 -37.36
C ASN A 348 -9.29 3.76 -38.70
N LEU A 349 -8.02 3.37 -38.67
CA LEU A 349 -7.20 3.24 -39.88
C LEU A 349 -7.69 2.11 -40.79
N ALA A 350 -7.94 0.91 -40.22
CA ALA A 350 -8.40 -0.24 -40.97
C ALA A 350 -9.76 0.00 -41.63
N PHE A 351 -10.71 0.53 -40.87
CA PHE A 351 -12.05 0.86 -41.41
C PHE A 351 -12.00 2.05 -42.37
N GLY A 352 -11.22 3.08 -42.09
CA GLY A 352 -11.04 4.25 -42.95
C GLY A 352 -10.47 3.87 -44.30
N ILE A 353 -9.42 3.05 -44.35
CA ILE A 353 -8.82 2.57 -45.58
C ILE A 353 -9.79 1.67 -46.33
N THR A 354 -10.43 0.70 -45.65
CA THR A 354 -11.35 -0.25 -46.31
C THR A 354 -12.56 0.44 -46.89
N LEU A 355 -13.27 1.28 -46.12
CA LEU A 355 -14.40 2.04 -46.56
C LEU A 355 -14.03 3.06 -47.63
N GLY A 356 -12.86 3.73 -47.46
CA GLY A 356 -12.33 4.66 -48.46
C GLY A 356 -12.06 3.97 -49.79
N THR A 357 -11.45 2.80 -49.78
CA THR A 357 -11.20 2.00 -51.01
C THR A 357 -12.47 1.57 -51.67
N VAL A 358 -13.49 1.06 -50.90
CA VAL A 358 -14.78 0.71 -51.41
C VAL A 358 -15.50 1.92 -52.02
N ALA A 359 -15.51 3.05 -51.31
CA ALA A 359 -16.10 4.29 -51.78
C ALA A 359 -15.48 4.79 -53.07
N LEU A 360 -14.12 4.82 -53.15
CA LEU A 360 -13.42 5.19 -54.36
C LEU A 360 -13.71 4.24 -55.53
N THR A 361 -13.74 2.94 -55.26
CA THR A 361 -14.08 1.94 -56.29
C THR A 361 -15.50 2.14 -56.85
N VAL A 362 -16.45 2.38 -55.96
CA VAL A 362 -17.86 2.66 -56.36
C VAL A 362 -17.94 3.97 -57.16
N VAL A 363 -17.34 5.06 -56.65
CA VAL A 363 -17.36 6.35 -57.34
C VAL A 363 -16.72 6.27 -58.70
N LEU A 364 -15.54 5.64 -58.84
CA LEU A 364 -14.86 5.50 -60.10
C LEU A 364 -15.63 4.57 -61.06
N SER A 365 -16.12 3.42 -60.58
CA SER A 365 -16.83 2.45 -61.40
C SER A 365 -18.16 3.04 -61.96
N PHE A 366 -18.95 3.66 -61.09
CA PHE A 366 -20.23 4.26 -61.54
C PHE A 366 -20.02 5.62 -62.23
N GLY A 367 -19.06 6.43 -61.76
CA GLY A 367 -18.76 7.75 -62.33
C GLY A 367 -18.17 7.64 -63.76
N LEU A 368 -17.19 6.77 -63.95
CA LEU A 368 -16.60 6.57 -65.28
C LEU A 368 -17.43 5.67 -66.17
N GLY A 369 -17.99 4.55 -65.62
CA GLY A 369 -18.84 3.62 -66.35
C GLY A 369 -20.24 4.19 -66.68
N GLY A 370 -20.74 5.10 -65.89
CA GLY A 370 -22.04 5.74 -66.11
C GLY A 370 -22.04 7.00 -66.97
N ARG A 371 -20.86 7.48 -67.38
CA ARG A 371 -20.66 8.74 -68.11
C ARG A 371 -21.52 8.85 -69.39
N GLU A 372 -21.63 7.79 -70.14
CA GLU A 372 -22.42 7.76 -71.37
C GLU A 372 -23.93 7.79 -71.09
N ALA A 373 -24.38 7.03 -70.08
CA ALA A 373 -25.77 7.02 -69.65
C ALA A 373 -26.21 8.39 -69.09
N ALA A 374 -25.36 9.02 -68.29
CA ALA A 374 -25.60 10.35 -67.73
C ALA A 374 -25.61 11.42 -68.82
N GLY A 375 -24.69 11.32 -69.76
CA GLY A 375 -24.68 12.21 -70.96
C GLY A 375 -25.93 12.14 -71.79
N LYS A 376 -26.46 10.94 -72.07
CA LYS A 376 -27.72 10.74 -72.78
C LYS A 376 -28.93 11.29 -72.00
N GLN A 377 -28.91 11.16 -70.67
CA GLN A 377 -29.98 11.71 -69.79
C GLN A 377 -29.95 13.22 -69.75
N MET A 378 -28.73 13.81 -69.65
CA MET A 378 -28.55 15.25 -69.65
C MET A 378 -28.95 15.86 -70.99
N GLY A 379 -28.61 15.23 -72.14
CA GLY A 379 -29.10 15.63 -73.46
C GLY A 379 -30.64 15.72 -73.53
N LYS A 380 -31.33 14.71 -73.06
CA LYS A 380 -32.81 14.69 -72.99
C LYS A 380 -33.40 15.82 -72.10
N ILE A 381 -32.73 16.16 -70.99
CA ILE A 381 -33.13 17.23 -70.11
C ILE A 381 -32.94 18.57 -70.80
N LEU A 382 -31.80 18.81 -71.43
CA LEU A 382 -31.49 20.05 -72.21
C LEU A 382 -32.41 20.23 -73.40
N GLU A 383 -32.76 19.16 -74.15
CA GLU A 383 -33.78 19.24 -75.22
C GLU A 383 -35.18 19.68 -74.72
N LYS A 384 -35.55 19.24 -73.51
CA LYS A 384 -36.83 19.67 -72.90
C LYS A 384 -36.81 21.12 -72.49
N PHE A 385 -35.66 21.67 -72.02
CA PHE A 385 -35.53 23.07 -71.64
C PHE A 385 -35.46 23.99 -72.86
N ASN A 386 -34.91 23.55 -73.99
CA ASN A 386 -34.86 24.33 -75.22
C ASN A 386 -36.17 24.31 -76.07
N LYS A 387 -37.14 23.51 -75.70
CA LYS A 387 -38.51 23.42 -76.39
C LYS A 387 -39.54 24.27 -75.69
N ASN A 388 -39.27 24.95 -74.60
CA ASN A 388 -40.08 25.96 -73.95
C ASN A 388 -39.43 27.34 -74.13
#